data_2383e419c08cb3fb1b7d2cd43fd83611
#
_entry.id   2383e419c08cb3fb1b7d2cd43fd83611
#
_cell.length_a   1.000
_cell.length_b   1.000
_cell.length_c   1.000
_cell.angle_alpha   90.00
_cell.angle_beta   90.00
_cell.angle_gamma   90.00
#
_symmetry.space_group_name_H-M   'P 1'
#
loop_
_entity.id
_entity.type
_entity.pdbx_description
1 polymer ?
#
loop_
_entity_poly.entity_id
_entity_poly.type
_entity_poly.pdbx_seq_one_letter_code
_entity_poly.pdbx_strand_id
1 'polypeptide(L)'
;MTDPQAPSTLPSIGRPADEVLADLTAKRSDDVRWANGRTFGLVFDGGEDVRAVAEQAARLYLHENALNTLAFPSLGSIQSEICGWTADLLNGSRAAGFLTSGGTESILCAVLAARDRALAERGVTEPELVLPISAHAAFHKGAHMFGLRTRTVPVTDEWTTDLDAMADAVGPDTALVVASAPQYPQGTVDPVPEVAAMAAEVGASCHVDACMGGFVLPFAEMEGHTTQPWDFRVEGVTSISADLHKLGYAPKGVSVILHRSRELRRYQTFDFDGWLAGRYITPNMQGTRSGLPMAAAWAVLQYLGVDGYRRLVHTTLDTADTIRSGVRAIDGLRILGNPVHHLLAISTEPEMEEEARRIDLFALGEAMADRGWHLDRQGPPPSLHMTVSAGNTKAVNEFLADLSEAAEQVRGGATGEATQYATLE
;
A
#
# COMPACT_ATOMS: atom_id res chain seq x y z
N MET A 1 -18.65 -9.76 13.17
CA MET A 1 -19.81 -9.88 14.14
C MET A 1 -19.24 -9.80 15.54
N THR A 2 -19.75 -8.91 16.40
CA THR A 2 -19.39 -8.91 17.82
C THR A 2 -19.86 -10.23 18.43
N ASP A 3 -18.96 -10.91 19.15
CA ASP A 3 -19.31 -12.11 19.90
C ASP A 3 -20.49 -11.79 20.83
N PRO A 4 -21.70 -12.39 20.66
CA PRO A 4 -22.85 -12.11 21.52
C PRO A 4 -22.63 -12.52 22.98
N GLN A 5 -21.53 -13.21 23.29
CA GLN A 5 -21.11 -13.58 24.65
C GLN A 5 -20.02 -12.67 25.21
N ALA A 6 -19.53 -11.69 24.43
CA ALA A 6 -18.52 -10.76 24.91
C ALA A 6 -19.06 -9.96 26.13
N PRO A 7 -18.31 -9.82 27.22
CA PRO A 7 -18.73 -9.02 28.37
C PRO A 7 -19.04 -7.58 27.96
N SER A 8 -20.23 -7.10 28.21
CA SER A 8 -20.66 -5.72 27.87
C SER A 8 -20.14 -4.67 28.84
N THR A 9 -19.51 -5.08 29.93
CA THR A 9 -19.05 -4.18 31.02
C THR A 9 -17.58 -4.46 31.35
N LEU A 10 -16.86 -3.39 31.66
CA LEU A 10 -15.50 -3.51 32.21
C LEU A 10 -15.54 -4.27 33.54
N PRO A 11 -14.63 -5.20 33.81
CA PRO A 11 -14.55 -5.88 35.10
C PRO A 11 -14.38 -4.88 36.25
N SER A 12 -15.17 -5.07 37.33
CA SER A 12 -15.11 -4.22 38.53
C SER A 12 -13.81 -4.44 39.34
N ILE A 13 -13.16 -5.59 39.16
CA ILE A 13 -11.88 -5.95 39.81
C ILE A 13 -10.92 -6.38 38.70
N GLY A 14 -9.69 -5.86 38.76
CA GLY A 14 -8.62 -6.26 37.83
C GLY A 14 -8.26 -7.73 37.98
N ARG A 15 -7.82 -8.34 36.87
CA ARG A 15 -7.39 -9.74 36.80
C ARG A 15 -5.87 -9.84 36.87
N PRO A 16 -5.32 -11.00 37.27
CA PRO A 16 -3.88 -11.27 37.19
C PRO A 16 -3.34 -11.09 35.76
N ALA A 17 -2.14 -10.52 35.65
CA ALA A 17 -1.55 -10.18 34.35
C ALA A 17 -1.33 -11.41 33.43
N ASP A 18 -0.95 -12.54 34.01
CA ASP A 18 -0.74 -13.81 33.30
C ASP A 18 -2.04 -14.35 32.68
N GLU A 19 -3.16 -14.27 33.41
CA GLU A 19 -4.49 -14.64 32.88
C GLU A 19 -4.89 -13.72 31.73
N VAL A 20 -4.71 -12.41 31.87
CA VAL A 20 -5.03 -11.43 30.83
C VAL A 20 -4.22 -11.69 29.57
N LEU A 21 -2.91 -11.96 29.71
CA LEU A 21 -2.02 -12.26 28.58
C LEU A 21 -2.33 -13.62 27.93
N ALA A 22 -2.75 -14.61 28.71
CA ALA A 22 -3.20 -15.90 28.19
C ALA A 22 -4.48 -15.74 27.34
N ASP A 23 -5.47 -14.98 27.83
CA ASP A 23 -6.69 -14.69 27.09
C ASP A 23 -6.41 -13.92 25.79
N LEU A 24 -5.50 -12.92 25.85
CA LEU A 24 -5.09 -12.18 24.65
C LEU A 24 -4.41 -13.10 23.63
N THR A 25 -3.61 -14.06 24.08
CA THR A 25 -2.99 -15.07 23.23
C THR A 25 -4.04 -16.00 22.60
N ALA A 26 -5.02 -16.43 23.40
CA ALA A 26 -6.12 -17.29 22.92
C ALA A 26 -7.00 -16.59 21.85
N LYS A 27 -7.21 -15.29 21.95
CA LYS A 27 -7.95 -14.51 20.93
C LYS A 27 -7.32 -14.53 19.53
N ARG A 28 -6.04 -14.92 19.42
CA ARG A 28 -5.32 -15.03 18.14
C ARG A 28 -5.44 -16.41 17.49
N SER A 29 -6.23 -17.33 18.05
CA SER A 29 -6.32 -18.72 17.56
C SER A 29 -6.74 -18.80 16.10
N ASP A 30 -7.66 -17.91 15.69
CA ASP A 30 -8.29 -17.92 14.36
C ASP A 30 -7.64 -16.88 13.40
N ASP A 31 -6.60 -16.17 13.85
CA ASP A 31 -5.87 -15.24 13.00
C ASP A 31 -5.10 -16.00 11.89
N VAL A 32 -4.96 -15.36 10.71
CA VAL A 32 -4.16 -15.92 9.62
C VAL A 32 -2.71 -16.18 10.05
N ARG A 33 -2.19 -17.34 9.69
CA ARG A 33 -0.82 -17.77 10.05
C ARG A 33 0.20 -17.21 9.06
N TRP A 34 0.35 -15.89 9.04
CA TRP A 34 1.19 -15.17 8.09
C TRP A 34 2.68 -15.59 8.13
N ALA A 35 3.20 -16.00 9.29
CA ALA A 35 4.63 -16.32 9.45
C ALA A 35 5.08 -17.58 8.70
N ASN A 36 4.17 -18.41 8.20
CA ASN A 36 4.50 -19.61 7.42
C ASN A 36 4.55 -19.38 5.90
N GLY A 37 4.34 -18.12 5.43
CA GLY A 37 4.40 -17.76 4.02
C GLY A 37 3.09 -17.97 3.24
N ARG A 38 1.98 -18.33 3.89
CA ARG A 38 0.69 -18.64 3.26
C ARG A 38 -0.24 -17.42 3.10
N THR A 39 0.26 -16.20 3.37
CA THR A 39 -0.52 -14.96 3.26
C THR A 39 0.10 -14.06 2.22
N PHE A 40 -0.65 -13.71 1.17
CA PHE A 40 -0.21 -12.86 0.07
C PHE A 40 -0.79 -11.44 0.20
N GLY A 41 -0.59 -10.84 1.34
CA GLY A 41 -1.07 -9.51 1.70
C GLY A 41 -1.02 -9.31 3.21
N LEU A 42 -1.60 -8.21 3.71
CA LEU A 42 -1.77 -7.87 5.11
C LEU A 42 -0.48 -7.77 5.93
N VAL A 43 0.36 -8.83 5.97
CA VAL A 43 1.63 -8.87 6.71
C VAL A 43 2.76 -9.31 5.78
N PHE A 44 3.86 -8.55 5.79
CA PHE A 44 5.02 -8.77 4.93
C PHE A 44 6.21 -9.20 5.82
N ASP A 45 6.77 -10.37 5.54
CA ASP A 45 7.79 -11.00 6.36
C ASP A 45 9.17 -10.90 5.68
N GLY A 46 10.07 -10.13 6.31
CA GLY A 46 11.47 -9.99 5.88
C GLY A 46 12.42 -11.03 6.50
N GLY A 47 11.90 -11.90 7.40
CA GLY A 47 12.69 -12.88 8.14
C GLY A 47 12.63 -12.70 9.66
N GLU A 48 13.03 -13.73 10.39
CA GLU A 48 12.98 -13.74 11.86
C GLU A 48 13.92 -12.70 12.46
N ASP A 49 15.10 -12.53 11.89
CA ASP A 49 16.09 -11.53 12.27
C ASP A 49 15.56 -10.10 12.12
N VAL A 50 14.88 -9.80 11.00
CA VAL A 50 14.24 -8.51 10.76
C VAL A 50 13.14 -8.24 11.79
N ARG A 51 12.29 -9.26 12.07
CA ARG A 51 11.25 -9.16 13.10
C ARG A 51 11.84 -8.90 14.48
N ALA A 52 12.89 -9.63 14.86
CA ALA A 52 13.53 -9.47 16.17
C ALA A 52 14.08 -8.05 16.39
N VAL A 53 14.70 -7.45 15.37
CA VAL A 53 15.18 -6.06 15.41
C VAL A 53 14.01 -5.08 15.54
N ALA A 54 12.96 -5.27 14.76
CA ALA A 54 11.78 -4.41 14.79
C ALA A 54 11.07 -4.45 16.16
N GLU A 55 10.92 -5.66 16.76
CA GLU A 55 10.30 -5.85 18.07
C GLU A 55 11.10 -5.19 19.20
N GLN A 56 12.43 -5.33 19.18
CA GLN A 56 13.29 -4.69 20.17
C GLN A 56 13.22 -3.16 20.07
N ALA A 57 13.31 -2.61 18.87
CA ALA A 57 13.17 -1.16 18.65
C ALA A 57 11.80 -0.64 19.09
N ALA A 58 10.73 -1.39 18.78
CA ALA A 58 9.37 -1.06 19.19
C ALA A 58 9.23 -0.98 20.72
N ARG A 59 9.83 -1.91 21.45
CA ARG A 59 9.83 -1.91 22.94
C ARG A 59 10.55 -0.70 23.53
N LEU A 60 11.62 -0.21 22.88
CA LEU A 60 12.35 0.97 23.34
C LEU A 60 11.50 2.25 23.26
N TYR A 61 10.52 2.31 22.35
CA TYR A 61 9.68 3.48 22.09
C TYR A 61 8.19 3.22 22.33
N LEU A 62 7.88 2.29 23.23
CA LEU A 62 6.49 1.88 23.52
C LEU A 62 5.64 3.03 24.09
N HIS A 63 6.25 3.96 24.82
CA HIS A 63 5.57 5.03 25.55
C HIS A 63 5.78 6.42 24.93
N GLU A 64 6.80 6.59 24.09
CA GLU A 64 7.13 7.84 23.44
C GLU A 64 6.17 8.14 22.30
N ASN A 65 5.94 9.44 22.05
CA ASN A 65 5.07 9.87 20.97
C ASN A 65 5.58 11.15 20.29
N ALA A 66 5.19 11.32 19.02
CA ALA A 66 5.60 12.44 18.18
C ALA A 66 4.54 13.56 18.11
N LEU A 67 3.78 13.80 19.18
CA LEU A 67 2.95 15.00 19.29
C LEU A 67 3.84 16.26 19.41
N ASN A 68 4.85 16.17 20.28
CA ASN A 68 5.80 17.26 20.50
C ASN A 68 7.22 16.74 20.42
N THR A 69 7.88 16.99 19.29
CA THR A 69 9.25 16.58 19.03
C THR A 69 10.30 17.41 19.80
N LEU A 70 9.91 18.49 20.48
CA LEU A 70 10.80 19.17 21.44
C LEU A 70 10.89 18.38 22.75
N ALA A 71 9.84 17.69 23.14
CA ALA A 71 9.86 16.77 24.29
C ALA A 71 10.54 15.42 23.95
N PHE A 72 10.37 14.95 22.72
CA PHE A 72 10.99 13.72 22.22
C PHE A 72 11.83 13.99 20.96
N PRO A 73 13.00 14.65 21.10
CA PRO A 73 13.81 15.06 19.94
C PRO A 73 14.33 13.88 19.10
N SER A 74 14.47 12.70 19.70
CA SER A 74 14.83 11.47 18.97
C SER A 74 13.81 11.11 17.90
N LEU A 75 12.50 11.31 18.14
CA LEU A 75 11.45 11.04 17.14
C LEU A 75 11.47 12.07 16.01
N GLY A 76 11.87 13.30 16.29
CA GLY A 76 12.14 14.32 15.26
C GLY A 76 13.31 13.92 14.35
N SER A 77 14.41 13.40 14.93
CA SER A 77 15.58 12.88 14.21
C SER A 77 15.19 11.66 13.35
N ILE A 78 14.56 10.66 13.95
CA ILE A 78 14.07 9.44 13.28
C ILE A 78 13.22 9.80 12.06
N GLN A 79 12.23 10.70 12.23
CA GLN A 79 11.39 11.13 11.10
C GLN A 79 12.23 11.81 9.99
N SER A 80 13.15 12.69 10.37
CA SER A 80 13.98 13.41 9.41
C SER A 80 14.89 12.46 8.63
N GLU A 81 15.50 11.49 9.30
CA GLU A 81 16.38 10.49 8.70
C GLU A 81 15.62 9.56 7.75
N ILE A 82 14.49 8.99 8.19
CA ILE A 82 13.66 8.12 7.33
C ILE A 82 13.17 8.88 6.08
N CYS A 83 12.67 10.11 6.25
CA CYS A 83 12.25 10.93 5.11
C CYS A 83 13.43 11.25 4.18
N GLY A 84 14.62 11.51 4.73
CA GLY A 84 15.83 11.77 3.94
C GLY A 84 16.27 10.54 3.14
N TRP A 85 16.35 9.38 3.77
CA TRP A 85 16.71 8.11 3.09
C TRP A 85 15.69 7.72 2.02
N THR A 86 14.39 7.90 2.32
CA THR A 86 13.34 7.63 1.33
C THR A 86 13.40 8.62 0.17
N ALA A 87 13.70 9.89 0.43
CA ALA A 87 13.87 10.89 -0.62
C ALA A 87 15.07 10.58 -1.53
N ASP A 88 16.19 10.15 -0.97
CA ASP A 88 17.37 9.72 -1.72
C ASP A 88 17.04 8.48 -2.58
N LEU A 89 16.42 7.47 -1.99
CA LEU A 89 15.98 6.24 -2.67
C LEU A 89 15.06 6.54 -3.86
N LEU A 90 14.20 7.56 -3.76
CA LEU A 90 13.23 7.99 -4.79
C LEU A 90 13.76 9.15 -5.66
N ASN A 91 15.07 9.37 -5.70
CA ASN A 91 15.73 10.39 -6.52
C ASN A 91 15.24 11.82 -6.28
N GLY A 92 14.78 12.11 -5.06
CA GLY A 92 14.21 13.39 -4.65
C GLY A 92 15.17 14.28 -3.85
N SER A 93 16.27 14.77 -4.44
CA SER A 93 17.31 15.54 -3.73
C SER A 93 16.81 16.79 -2.98
N ARG A 94 15.65 17.33 -3.34
CA ARG A 94 14.97 18.46 -2.69
C ARG A 94 13.67 18.05 -1.99
N ALA A 95 13.30 16.78 -2.06
CA ALA A 95 12.06 16.30 -1.48
C ALA A 95 12.04 16.45 0.04
N ALA A 96 10.86 16.71 0.56
CA ALA A 96 10.63 16.86 1.98
C ALA A 96 9.26 16.30 2.34
N GLY A 97 9.15 15.64 3.49
CA GLY A 97 7.91 14.96 3.85
C GLY A 97 7.77 14.71 5.33
N PHE A 98 6.84 13.80 5.63
CA PHE A 98 6.51 13.39 6.98
C PHE A 98 6.22 11.89 7.03
N LEU A 99 6.42 11.30 8.19
CA LEU A 99 5.89 9.97 8.49
C LEU A 99 4.39 10.08 8.78
N THR A 100 3.64 9.14 8.26
CA THR A 100 2.19 8.97 8.46
C THR A 100 1.90 7.60 9.05
N SER A 101 0.67 7.35 9.48
CA SER A 101 0.25 6.07 10.06
C SER A 101 0.05 4.94 9.03
N GLY A 102 0.11 5.26 7.74
CA GLY A 102 -0.08 4.31 6.65
C GLY A 102 -0.39 5.00 5.33
N GLY A 103 -0.41 4.23 4.23
CA GLY A 103 -0.67 4.72 2.87
C GLY A 103 -1.96 5.52 2.75
N THR A 104 -3.02 5.10 3.43
CA THR A 104 -4.28 5.87 3.45
C THR A 104 -4.08 7.29 3.98
N GLU A 105 -3.36 7.48 5.09
CA GLU A 105 -3.08 8.84 5.60
C GLU A 105 -2.16 9.60 4.64
N SER A 106 -1.15 8.95 4.04
CA SER A 106 -0.29 9.57 3.03
C SER A 106 -1.10 10.09 1.85
N ILE A 107 -2.03 9.29 1.33
CA ILE A 107 -2.96 9.66 0.25
C ILE A 107 -3.86 10.84 0.68
N LEU A 108 -4.46 10.78 1.87
CA LEU A 108 -5.28 11.88 2.39
C LEU A 108 -4.49 13.19 2.47
N CYS A 109 -3.24 13.13 2.93
CA CYS A 109 -2.34 14.28 2.97
C CYS A 109 -2.03 14.83 1.57
N ALA A 110 -1.82 13.95 0.58
CA ALA A 110 -1.60 14.36 -0.81
C ALA A 110 -2.82 15.07 -1.42
N VAL A 111 -4.03 14.52 -1.19
CA VAL A 111 -5.29 15.12 -1.66
C VAL A 111 -5.53 16.48 -1.01
N LEU A 112 -5.36 16.58 0.32
CA LEU A 112 -5.47 17.85 1.05
C LEU A 112 -4.48 18.90 0.51
N ALA A 113 -3.21 18.54 0.40
CA ALA A 113 -2.17 19.45 -0.07
C ALA A 113 -2.43 19.93 -1.51
N ALA A 114 -2.91 19.06 -2.39
CA ALA A 114 -3.25 19.41 -3.77
C ALA A 114 -4.45 20.37 -3.84
N ARG A 115 -5.51 20.11 -3.04
CA ARG A 115 -6.67 20.99 -2.91
C ARG A 115 -6.26 22.40 -2.47
N ASP A 116 -5.49 22.48 -1.37
CA ASP A 116 -5.11 23.75 -0.77
C ASP A 116 -4.14 24.54 -1.68
N ARG A 117 -3.25 23.82 -2.38
CA ARG A 117 -2.40 24.41 -3.41
C ARG A 117 -3.20 24.98 -4.57
N ALA A 118 -4.15 24.20 -5.11
CA ALA A 118 -5.00 24.63 -6.22
C ALA A 118 -5.81 25.89 -5.88
N LEU A 119 -6.35 25.95 -4.66
CA LEU A 119 -7.04 27.15 -4.16
C LEU A 119 -6.07 28.32 -4.04
N ALA A 120 -4.91 28.13 -3.39
CA ALA A 120 -3.98 29.21 -3.08
C ALA A 120 -3.26 29.77 -4.31
N GLU A 121 -2.86 28.94 -5.26
CA GLU A 121 -2.05 29.33 -6.42
C GLU A 121 -2.88 29.65 -7.66
N ARG A 122 -4.08 29.03 -7.81
CA ARG A 122 -4.90 29.17 -9.03
C ARG A 122 -6.34 29.64 -8.76
N GLY A 123 -6.74 29.80 -7.49
CA GLY A 123 -8.09 30.21 -7.11
C GLY A 123 -9.19 29.16 -7.42
N VAL A 124 -8.82 27.89 -7.53
CA VAL A 124 -9.77 26.81 -7.80
C VAL A 124 -10.62 26.54 -6.57
N THR A 125 -11.90 26.88 -6.65
CA THR A 125 -12.89 26.72 -5.54
C THR A 125 -13.69 25.44 -5.63
N GLU A 126 -13.75 24.78 -6.79
CA GLU A 126 -14.40 23.48 -7.01
C GLU A 126 -13.38 22.47 -7.55
N PRO A 127 -12.43 22.04 -6.70
CA PRO A 127 -11.30 21.23 -7.14
C PRO A 127 -11.73 19.84 -7.58
N GLU A 128 -11.06 19.35 -8.64
CA GLU A 128 -11.24 18.00 -9.16
C GLU A 128 -10.02 17.12 -8.89
N LEU A 129 -10.29 15.84 -8.62
CA LEU A 129 -9.35 14.75 -8.56
C LEU A 129 -9.53 13.85 -9.79
N VAL A 130 -8.51 13.72 -10.64
CA VAL A 130 -8.51 12.86 -11.82
C VAL A 130 -7.64 11.64 -11.57
N LEU A 131 -8.19 10.43 -11.75
CA LEU A 131 -7.52 9.19 -11.41
C LEU A 131 -8.01 8.00 -12.26
N PRO A 132 -7.16 6.98 -12.54
CA PRO A 132 -7.64 5.76 -13.18
C PRO A 132 -8.49 4.92 -12.21
N ILE A 133 -9.35 4.04 -12.77
CA ILE A 133 -10.17 3.11 -11.98
C ILE A 133 -9.34 2.14 -11.14
N SER A 134 -8.08 1.93 -11.50
CA SER A 134 -7.11 1.10 -10.76
C SER A 134 -6.50 1.78 -9.53
N ALA A 135 -6.68 3.10 -9.38
CA ALA A 135 -6.13 3.84 -8.24
C ALA A 135 -6.78 3.40 -6.91
N HIS A 136 -6.00 3.43 -5.84
CA HIS A 136 -6.47 2.97 -4.53
C HIS A 136 -7.69 3.76 -4.03
N ALA A 137 -8.68 3.07 -3.46
CA ALA A 137 -9.95 3.65 -2.99
C ALA A 137 -9.79 4.79 -1.95
N ALA A 138 -8.64 4.89 -1.29
CA ALA A 138 -8.34 5.98 -0.36
C ALA A 138 -8.33 7.37 -1.04
N PHE A 139 -8.12 7.46 -2.36
CA PHE A 139 -8.26 8.71 -3.09
C PHE A 139 -9.72 9.19 -3.13
N HIS A 140 -10.66 8.27 -3.38
CA HIS A 140 -12.11 8.59 -3.31
C HIS A 140 -12.52 8.98 -1.90
N LYS A 141 -11.97 8.30 -0.87
CA LYS A 141 -12.17 8.69 0.53
C LYS A 141 -11.64 10.11 0.80
N GLY A 142 -10.45 10.44 0.28
CA GLY A 142 -9.87 11.77 0.41
C GLY A 142 -10.71 12.84 -0.29
N ALA A 143 -11.17 12.57 -1.51
CA ALA A 143 -12.06 13.47 -2.25
C ALA A 143 -13.37 13.71 -1.50
N HIS A 144 -14.00 12.66 -0.96
CA HIS A 144 -15.20 12.77 -0.12
C HIS A 144 -14.95 13.63 1.14
N MET A 145 -13.85 13.38 1.86
CA MET A 145 -13.55 14.08 3.11
C MET A 145 -13.23 15.57 2.91
N PHE A 146 -12.57 15.91 1.78
CA PHE A 146 -12.05 17.26 1.54
C PHE A 146 -12.83 18.03 0.47
N GLY A 147 -13.94 17.48 -0.03
CA GLY A 147 -14.86 18.16 -0.93
C GLY A 147 -14.32 18.33 -2.36
N LEU A 148 -13.58 17.35 -2.89
CA LEU A 148 -13.19 17.32 -4.29
C LEU A 148 -14.20 16.50 -5.10
N ARG A 149 -14.44 16.91 -6.36
CA ARG A 149 -15.12 16.07 -7.34
C ARG A 149 -14.13 15.06 -7.92
N THR A 150 -14.56 13.81 -8.12
CA THR A 150 -13.71 12.79 -8.76
C THR A 150 -14.09 12.59 -10.22
N ARG A 151 -13.07 12.54 -11.08
CA ARG A 151 -13.18 12.13 -12.49
C ARG A 151 -12.36 10.87 -12.69
N THR A 152 -13.05 9.75 -12.82
CA THR A 152 -12.41 8.44 -12.99
C THR A 152 -12.26 8.15 -14.47
N VAL A 153 -11.06 7.73 -14.89
CA VAL A 153 -10.77 7.32 -16.27
C VAL A 153 -10.56 5.80 -16.36
N PRO A 154 -10.81 5.18 -17.52
CA PRO A 154 -10.57 3.75 -17.69
C PRO A 154 -9.08 3.41 -17.68
N VAL A 155 -8.79 2.11 -17.66
CA VAL A 155 -7.47 1.54 -17.96
C VAL A 155 -7.49 0.88 -19.33
N THR A 156 -6.33 0.70 -19.92
CA THR A 156 -6.12 -0.04 -21.18
C THR A 156 -6.27 -1.56 -20.97
N ASP A 157 -6.22 -2.33 -22.04
CA ASP A 157 -6.17 -3.80 -21.99
C ASP A 157 -4.92 -4.33 -21.23
N GLU A 158 -3.84 -3.51 -21.16
CA GLU A 158 -2.64 -3.78 -20.39
C GLU A 158 -2.73 -3.35 -18.93
N TRP A 159 -3.89 -2.88 -18.49
CA TRP A 159 -4.17 -2.42 -17.12
C TRP A 159 -3.37 -1.19 -16.69
N THR A 160 -2.91 -0.38 -17.61
CA THR A 160 -2.33 0.95 -17.35
C THR A 160 -3.36 2.05 -17.59
N THR A 161 -3.15 3.22 -17.03
CA THR A 161 -4.01 4.39 -17.28
C THR A 161 -4.19 4.65 -18.77
N ASP A 162 -5.45 4.79 -19.23
CA ASP A 162 -5.78 5.26 -20.57
C ASP A 162 -5.43 6.74 -20.68
N LEU A 163 -4.38 7.05 -21.46
CA LEU A 163 -3.85 8.40 -21.59
C LEU A 163 -4.78 9.35 -22.37
N ASP A 164 -5.52 8.86 -23.36
CA ASP A 164 -6.46 9.69 -24.12
C ASP A 164 -7.62 10.11 -23.22
N ALA A 165 -8.19 9.16 -22.47
CA ALA A 165 -9.24 9.46 -21.50
C ALA A 165 -8.74 10.35 -20.35
N MET A 166 -7.46 10.20 -19.93
CA MET A 166 -6.85 11.07 -18.93
C MET A 166 -6.70 12.50 -19.46
N ALA A 167 -6.23 12.68 -20.68
CA ALA A 167 -6.09 13.99 -21.31
C ALA A 167 -7.45 14.72 -21.44
N ASP A 168 -8.52 14.01 -21.80
CA ASP A 168 -9.87 14.55 -21.87
C ASP A 168 -10.46 14.92 -20.50
N ALA A 169 -9.98 14.25 -19.43
CA ALA A 169 -10.45 14.48 -18.08
C ALA A 169 -9.73 15.63 -17.36
N VAL A 170 -8.45 15.85 -17.64
CA VAL A 170 -7.63 16.90 -17.00
C VAL A 170 -8.02 18.27 -17.52
N GLY A 171 -8.29 19.22 -16.61
CA GLY A 171 -8.74 20.57 -16.98
C GLY A 171 -8.37 21.64 -15.94
N PRO A 172 -8.88 22.88 -16.14
CA PRO A 172 -8.52 24.02 -15.29
C PRO A 172 -8.83 23.83 -13.79
N ASP A 173 -9.88 23.07 -13.47
CA ASP A 173 -10.32 22.80 -12.11
C ASP A 173 -9.60 21.59 -11.49
N THR A 174 -8.78 20.88 -12.25
CA THR A 174 -8.02 19.74 -11.73
C THR A 174 -7.02 20.19 -10.68
N ALA A 175 -7.19 19.72 -9.45
CA ALA A 175 -6.28 19.95 -8.35
C ALA A 175 -5.19 18.86 -8.26
N LEU A 176 -5.58 17.61 -8.54
CA LEU A 176 -4.71 16.45 -8.42
C LEU A 176 -4.95 15.47 -9.55
N VAL A 177 -3.86 14.99 -10.16
CA VAL A 177 -3.84 13.82 -11.04
C VAL A 177 -3.06 12.71 -10.35
N VAL A 178 -3.53 11.46 -10.46
CA VAL A 178 -2.94 10.30 -9.78
C VAL A 178 -2.39 9.31 -10.80
N ALA A 179 -1.19 8.80 -10.51
CA ALA A 179 -0.62 7.61 -11.14
C ALA A 179 -0.11 6.67 -10.04
N SER A 180 0.01 5.38 -10.32
CA SER A 180 0.48 4.38 -9.35
C SER A 180 1.74 3.66 -9.85
N ALA A 181 2.65 3.36 -8.92
CA ALA A 181 3.90 2.66 -9.23
C ALA A 181 4.20 1.55 -8.19
N PRO A 182 3.69 0.31 -8.40
CA PRO A 182 2.62 -0.10 -9.29
C PRO A 182 1.21 0.13 -8.68
N GLN A 183 0.16 0.07 -9.52
CA GLN A 183 -1.21 0.02 -9.02
C GLN A 183 -1.48 -1.34 -8.32
N TYR A 184 -2.34 -1.32 -7.29
CA TYR A 184 -2.57 -2.50 -6.46
C TYR A 184 -3.26 -3.65 -7.21
N PRO A 185 -4.39 -3.45 -7.95
CA PRO A 185 -5.18 -4.58 -8.44
C PRO A 185 -4.42 -5.55 -9.35
N GLN A 186 -3.69 -5.09 -10.36
CA GLN A 186 -3.02 -5.94 -11.36
C GLN A 186 -1.49 -5.82 -11.35
N GLY A 187 -0.93 -4.90 -10.57
CA GLY A 187 0.52 -4.76 -10.40
C GLY A 187 1.26 -4.08 -11.55
N THR A 188 0.56 -3.37 -12.44
CA THR A 188 1.18 -2.61 -13.52
C THR A 188 1.58 -1.21 -13.07
N VAL A 189 2.65 -0.67 -13.64
CA VAL A 189 3.11 0.71 -13.40
C VAL A 189 2.45 1.61 -14.43
N ASP A 190 1.77 2.67 -13.96
CA ASP A 190 1.14 3.66 -14.83
C ASP A 190 2.19 4.45 -15.65
N PRO A 191 1.82 5.05 -16.79
CA PRO A 191 2.68 5.91 -17.60
C PRO A 191 2.90 7.26 -16.90
N VAL A 192 3.70 7.24 -15.81
CA VAL A 192 3.91 8.39 -14.92
C VAL A 192 4.44 9.63 -15.63
N PRO A 193 5.38 9.54 -16.59
CA PRO A 193 5.87 10.72 -17.31
C PRO A 193 4.76 11.47 -18.04
N GLU A 194 3.89 10.76 -18.75
CA GLU A 194 2.78 11.32 -19.52
C GLU A 194 1.72 11.91 -18.60
N VAL A 195 1.32 11.19 -17.55
CA VAL A 195 0.35 11.67 -16.55
C VAL A 195 0.86 12.93 -15.83
N ALA A 196 2.15 12.96 -15.47
CA ALA A 196 2.75 14.11 -14.82
C ALA A 196 2.85 15.34 -15.74
N ALA A 197 3.10 15.13 -17.04
CA ALA A 197 3.10 16.20 -18.05
C ALA A 197 1.72 16.83 -18.17
N MET A 198 0.65 16.03 -18.30
CA MET A 198 -0.74 16.52 -18.36
C MET A 198 -1.11 17.35 -17.12
N ALA A 199 -0.71 16.88 -15.92
CA ALA A 199 -0.92 17.63 -14.68
C ALA A 199 -0.20 18.98 -14.70
N ALA A 200 1.05 18.99 -15.17
CA ALA A 200 1.88 20.20 -15.22
C ALA A 200 1.34 21.25 -16.18
N GLU A 201 0.77 20.84 -17.33
CA GLU A 201 0.19 21.76 -18.35
C GLU A 201 -0.92 22.63 -17.77
N VAL A 202 -1.72 22.10 -16.84
CA VAL A 202 -2.83 22.83 -16.18
C VAL A 202 -2.41 23.37 -14.79
N GLY A 203 -1.16 23.20 -14.38
CA GLY A 203 -0.66 23.60 -13.05
C GLY A 203 -1.20 22.77 -11.89
N ALA A 204 -1.78 21.60 -12.16
CA ALA A 204 -2.26 20.66 -11.15
C ALA A 204 -1.09 19.95 -10.42
N SER A 205 -1.36 19.35 -9.29
CA SER A 205 -0.45 18.43 -8.64
C SER A 205 -0.51 17.05 -9.31
N CYS A 206 0.63 16.35 -9.38
CA CYS A 206 0.70 14.94 -9.75
C CYS A 206 1.22 14.15 -8.55
N HIS A 207 0.43 13.18 -8.08
CA HIS A 207 0.83 12.26 -7.03
C HIS A 207 1.08 10.87 -7.59
N VAL A 208 2.22 10.28 -7.21
CA VAL A 208 2.51 8.88 -7.50
C VAL A 208 2.27 8.06 -6.24
N ASP A 209 1.28 7.18 -6.31
CA ASP A 209 1.07 6.17 -5.28
C ASP A 209 2.06 5.02 -5.46
N ALA A 210 3.14 5.07 -4.69
CA ALA A 210 4.14 4.03 -4.59
C ALA A 210 4.09 3.30 -3.23
N CYS A 211 2.91 3.27 -2.59
CA CYS A 211 2.73 2.55 -1.32
C CYS A 211 3.17 1.08 -1.42
N MET A 212 3.00 0.46 -2.59
CA MET A 212 3.46 -0.92 -2.84
C MET A 212 4.88 -0.97 -3.42
N GLY A 213 5.26 -0.02 -4.26
CA GLY A 213 6.50 -0.08 -5.04
C GLY A 213 7.67 0.71 -4.46
N GLY A 214 7.44 1.66 -3.56
CA GLY A 214 8.48 2.59 -3.08
C GLY A 214 9.69 1.92 -2.42
N PHE A 215 9.51 0.75 -1.80
CA PHE A 215 10.57 -0.09 -1.23
C PHE A 215 10.82 -1.39 -2.03
N VAL A 216 10.37 -1.43 -3.29
CA VAL A 216 10.64 -2.55 -4.21
C VAL A 216 11.30 -2.06 -5.50
N LEU A 217 10.68 -1.12 -6.21
CA LEU A 217 11.11 -0.70 -7.55
C LEU A 217 12.53 -0.15 -7.59
N PRO A 218 12.99 0.69 -6.64
CA PRO A 218 14.37 1.17 -6.66
C PRO A 218 15.40 0.03 -6.54
N PHE A 219 15.12 -0.95 -5.70
CA PHE A 219 16.01 -2.10 -5.52
C PHE A 219 15.91 -3.08 -6.69
N ALA A 220 14.73 -3.22 -7.30
CA ALA A 220 14.55 -3.98 -8.54
C ALA A 220 15.36 -3.38 -9.70
N GLU A 221 15.39 -2.03 -9.83
CA GLU A 221 16.24 -1.34 -10.78
C GLU A 221 17.74 -1.63 -10.54
N MET A 222 18.18 -1.66 -9.27
CA MET A 222 19.56 -2.02 -8.91
C MET A 222 19.91 -3.48 -9.27
N GLU A 223 18.92 -4.38 -9.33
CA GLU A 223 19.06 -5.77 -9.79
C GLU A 223 18.91 -5.92 -11.31
N GLY A 224 18.72 -4.83 -12.05
CA GLY A 224 18.65 -4.82 -13.51
C GLY A 224 17.23 -4.96 -14.08
N HIS A 225 16.19 -4.95 -13.25
CA HIS A 225 14.81 -4.89 -13.71
C HIS A 225 14.45 -3.45 -14.09
N THR A 226 14.31 -3.19 -15.38
CA THR A 226 14.01 -1.84 -15.87
C THR A 226 12.51 -1.55 -15.83
N THR A 227 12.14 -0.39 -15.27
CA THR A 227 10.83 0.26 -15.42
C THR A 227 11.03 1.62 -16.08
N GLN A 228 9.97 2.14 -16.71
CA GLN A 228 9.99 3.57 -17.07
C GLN A 228 10.14 4.41 -15.80
N PRO A 229 10.68 5.64 -15.88
CA PRO A 229 10.78 6.54 -14.72
C PRO A 229 9.40 6.77 -14.10
N TRP A 230 9.33 6.68 -12.77
CA TRP A 230 8.07 6.80 -12.03
C TRP A 230 8.20 7.67 -10.77
N ASP A 231 9.43 7.97 -10.34
CA ASP A 231 9.74 8.70 -9.12
C ASP A 231 10.05 10.19 -9.38
N PHE A 232 10.77 10.85 -8.49
CA PHE A 232 11.12 12.26 -8.67
C PHE A 232 12.07 12.55 -9.83
N ARG A 233 12.56 11.56 -10.57
CA ARG A 233 13.22 11.78 -11.87
C ARG A 233 12.24 12.31 -12.91
N VAL A 234 10.94 12.01 -12.77
CA VAL A 234 9.89 12.54 -13.64
C VAL A 234 9.59 13.98 -13.26
N GLU A 235 9.81 14.92 -14.18
CA GLU A 235 9.39 16.30 -14.01
C GLU A 235 7.86 16.37 -13.94
N GLY A 236 7.30 17.22 -13.06
CA GLY A 236 5.85 17.31 -12.87
C GLY A 236 5.32 16.45 -11.71
N VAL A 237 5.98 15.35 -11.31
CA VAL A 237 5.61 14.64 -10.08
C VAL A 237 5.80 15.55 -8.87
N THR A 238 4.73 15.86 -8.15
CA THR A 238 4.73 16.79 -7.01
C THR A 238 4.82 16.10 -5.67
N SER A 239 4.31 14.86 -5.55
CA SER A 239 4.38 14.07 -4.31
C SER A 239 4.38 12.57 -4.59
N ILE A 240 4.93 11.81 -3.64
CA ILE A 240 4.98 10.34 -3.68
C ILE A 240 4.66 9.79 -2.29
N SER A 241 3.82 8.74 -2.20
CA SER A 241 3.60 7.94 -1.00
C SER A 241 4.36 6.61 -1.07
N ALA A 242 4.97 6.16 0.04
CA ALA A 242 5.69 4.90 0.12
C ALA A 242 5.51 4.25 1.50
N ASP A 243 5.05 2.98 1.54
CA ASP A 243 4.71 2.32 2.79
C ASP A 243 5.89 1.52 3.37
N LEU A 244 6.43 2.02 4.49
CA LEU A 244 7.44 1.28 5.28
C LEU A 244 6.86 -0.01 5.85
N HIS A 245 5.59 -0.01 6.23
CA HIS A 245 4.91 -1.16 6.84
C HIS A 245 4.39 -2.20 5.83
N LYS A 246 4.75 -2.07 4.55
CA LYS A 246 4.57 -3.08 3.50
C LYS A 246 5.92 -3.72 3.17
N LEU A 247 6.42 -3.54 1.96
CA LEU A 247 7.71 -4.12 1.56
C LEU A 247 8.94 -3.36 2.13
N GLY A 248 8.72 -2.33 2.97
CA GLY A 248 9.72 -1.80 3.88
C GLY A 248 9.95 -2.67 5.13
N TYR A 249 9.12 -3.72 5.32
CA TYR A 249 9.18 -4.72 6.38
C TYR A 249 9.08 -4.17 7.81
N ALA A 250 8.65 -2.93 7.99
CA ALA A 250 8.38 -2.36 9.30
C ALA A 250 7.01 -2.85 9.84
N PRO A 251 6.80 -2.84 11.16
CA PRO A 251 5.49 -3.08 11.76
C PRO A 251 4.45 -2.08 11.25
N LYS A 252 3.16 -2.48 11.29
CA LYS A 252 2.04 -1.61 10.87
C LYS A 252 2.02 -0.30 11.64
N GLY A 253 1.57 0.77 10.98
CA GLY A 253 1.44 2.10 11.57
C GLY A 253 2.49 3.11 11.11
N VAL A 254 3.21 2.85 10.00
CA VAL A 254 4.20 3.79 9.45
C VAL A 254 4.27 3.75 7.93
N SER A 255 4.20 4.92 7.32
CA SER A 255 4.36 5.21 5.89
C SER A 255 5.06 6.56 5.73
N VAL A 256 5.44 6.91 4.50
CA VAL A 256 6.05 8.19 4.16
C VAL A 256 5.22 8.89 3.09
N ILE A 257 4.95 10.17 3.28
CA ILE A 257 4.56 11.10 2.21
C ILE A 257 5.72 12.06 1.94
N LEU A 258 6.17 12.12 0.70
CA LEU A 258 7.18 13.07 0.25
C LEU A 258 6.57 14.03 -0.76
N HIS A 259 6.88 15.31 -0.62
CA HIS A 259 6.64 16.33 -1.62
C HIS A 259 7.96 16.72 -2.29
N ARG A 260 7.94 17.03 -3.57
CA ARG A 260 9.14 17.42 -4.36
C ARG A 260 9.97 18.52 -3.71
N SER A 261 9.33 19.39 -2.92
CA SER A 261 10.01 20.48 -2.23
C SER A 261 9.30 20.89 -0.93
N ARG A 262 10.00 21.66 -0.09
CA ARG A 262 9.41 22.23 1.13
C ARG A 262 8.27 23.21 0.84
N GLU A 263 8.32 23.91 -0.29
CA GLU A 263 7.28 24.83 -0.74
C GLU A 263 5.98 24.08 -1.03
N LEU A 264 6.03 22.91 -1.67
CA LEU A 264 4.86 22.06 -1.89
C LEU A 264 4.38 21.40 -0.60
N ARG A 265 5.30 20.97 0.27
CA ARG A 265 4.96 20.33 1.54
C ARG A 265 4.15 21.23 2.47
N ARG A 266 4.30 22.56 2.38
CA ARG A 266 3.57 23.51 3.26
C ARG A 266 2.06 23.37 3.17
N TYR A 267 1.51 22.99 2.03
CA TYR A 267 0.06 22.84 1.82
C TYR A 267 -0.55 21.63 2.56
N GLN A 268 0.28 20.72 3.04
CA GLN A 268 -0.17 19.62 3.92
C GLN A 268 -0.34 20.08 5.38
N THR A 269 0.34 21.17 5.79
CA THR A 269 0.46 21.56 7.19
C THR A 269 -0.72 22.42 7.62
N PHE A 270 -1.48 21.95 8.62
CA PHE A 270 -2.45 22.78 9.33
C PHE A 270 -1.73 23.64 10.38
N ASP A 271 -2.01 24.94 10.40
CA ASP A 271 -1.39 25.91 11.30
C ASP A 271 -2.48 26.86 11.84
N PHE A 272 -2.68 26.86 13.16
CA PHE A 272 -3.72 27.65 13.83
C PHE A 272 -3.20 28.23 15.16
N ASP A 273 -3.34 29.53 15.35
CA ASP A 273 -2.85 30.28 16.52
C ASP A 273 -3.96 30.79 17.46
N GLY A 274 -5.23 30.59 17.09
CA GLY A 274 -6.39 31.05 17.86
C GLY A 274 -6.83 30.14 19.01
N TRP A 275 -6.07 29.09 19.34
CA TRP A 275 -6.43 28.15 20.40
C TRP A 275 -5.88 28.60 21.77
N LEU A 276 -6.69 28.43 22.84
CA LEU A 276 -6.30 28.86 24.20
C LEU A 276 -5.06 28.15 24.76
N ALA A 277 -4.76 26.94 24.28
CA ALA A 277 -3.56 26.21 24.68
C ALA A 277 -2.30 26.57 23.84
N GLY A 278 -2.41 27.55 22.96
CA GLY A 278 -1.32 28.05 22.13
C GLY A 278 -1.46 27.66 20.67
N ARG A 279 -0.42 27.94 19.89
CA ARG A 279 -0.38 27.64 18.45
C ARG A 279 -0.34 26.14 18.22
N TYR A 280 -1.24 25.65 17.36
CA TYR A 280 -1.31 24.25 16.96
C TYR A 280 -0.87 24.09 15.51
N ILE A 281 0.25 23.36 15.31
CA ILE A 281 0.79 23.08 13.98
C ILE A 281 0.91 21.57 13.83
N THR A 282 0.29 21.01 12.80
CA THR A 282 0.39 19.59 12.49
C THR A 282 0.36 19.32 10.99
N PRO A 283 1.28 18.49 10.47
CA PRO A 283 1.25 18.04 9.07
C PRO A 283 0.42 16.77 8.85
N ASN A 284 -0.05 16.13 9.91
CA ASN A 284 -0.70 14.82 9.88
C ASN A 284 -2.20 14.94 10.19
N MET A 285 -2.97 13.89 9.80
CA MET A 285 -4.38 13.76 10.20
C MET A 285 -4.52 13.44 11.69
N GLN A 286 -3.51 12.81 12.28
CA GLN A 286 -3.44 12.52 13.70
C GLN A 286 -2.68 13.61 14.45
N GLY A 287 -3.07 13.90 15.69
CA GLY A 287 -2.29 14.73 16.61
C GLY A 287 -1.14 13.93 17.22
N THR A 288 -1.45 13.08 18.19
CA THR A 288 -0.47 12.19 18.83
C THR A 288 -0.18 10.98 17.94
N ARG A 289 1.09 10.75 17.63
CA ARG A 289 1.56 9.59 16.85
C ARG A 289 2.49 8.75 17.72
N SER A 290 2.30 7.43 17.71
CA SER A 290 3.15 6.50 18.47
C SER A 290 4.60 6.54 17.98
N GLY A 291 5.55 6.53 18.89
CA GLY A 291 6.97 6.37 18.58
C GLY A 291 7.36 4.94 18.18
N LEU A 292 6.58 3.96 18.61
CA LEU A 292 6.84 2.54 18.37
C LEU A 292 7.06 2.19 16.90
N PRO A 293 6.11 2.44 15.95
CA PRO A 293 6.32 2.07 14.55
C PRO A 293 7.40 2.91 13.87
N MET A 294 7.61 4.15 14.31
CA MET A 294 8.66 5.02 13.79
C MET A 294 10.06 4.47 14.11
N ALA A 295 10.30 4.09 15.37
CA ALA A 295 11.56 3.52 15.81
C ALA A 295 11.82 2.16 15.18
N ALA A 296 10.80 1.30 15.09
CA ALA A 296 10.92 0.01 14.44
C ALA A 296 11.26 0.14 12.95
N ALA A 297 10.62 1.08 12.22
CA ALA A 297 10.95 1.34 10.83
C ALA A 297 12.39 1.84 10.66
N TRP A 298 12.83 2.77 11.50
CA TRP A 298 14.20 3.26 11.49
C TRP A 298 15.21 2.11 11.69
N ALA A 299 14.94 1.24 12.67
CA ALA A 299 15.83 0.11 12.99
C ALA A 299 15.87 -0.91 11.84
N VAL A 300 14.74 -1.22 11.20
CA VAL A 300 14.68 -2.14 10.05
C VAL A 300 15.45 -1.56 8.86
N LEU A 301 15.27 -0.26 8.55
CA LEU A 301 16.00 0.41 7.46
C LEU A 301 17.52 0.35 7.70
N GLN A 302 17.96 0.62 8.91
CA GLN A 302 19.39 0.55 9.29
C GLN A 302 19.93 -0.87 9.28
N TYR A 303 19.15 -1.83 9.78
CA TYR A 303 19.56 -3.23 9.86
C TYR A 303 19.73 -3.88 8.48
N LEU A 304 18.76 -3.63 7.58
CA LEU A 304 18.80 -4.17 6.22
C LEU A 304 19.80 -3.42 5.34
N GLY A 305 19.82 -2.09 5.41
CA GLY A 305 20.56 -1.28 4.47
C GLY A 305 20.21 -1.62 3.01
N VAL A 306 20.96 -1.06 2.06
CA VAL A 306 20.75 -1.30 0.63
C VAL A 306 20.88 -2.78 0.26
N ASP A 307 21.93 -3.45 0.77
CA ASP A 307 22.21 -4.85 0.42
C ASP A 307 21.15 -5.81 0.98
N GLY A 308 20.63 -5.55 2.18
CA GLY A 308 19.54 -6.33 2.75
C GLY A 308 18.25 -6.21 1.94
N TYR A 309 17.88 -4.98 1.55
CA TYR A 309 16.71 -4.75 0.68
C TYR A 309 16.89 -5.38 -0.70
N ARG A 310 18.05 -5.23 -1.34
CA ARG A 310 18.34 -5.87 -2.63
C ARG A 310 18.13 -7.39 -2.54
N ARG A 311 18.70 -8.04 -1.51
CA ARG A 311 18.52 -9.48 -1.28
C ARG A 311 17.04 -9.85 -1.12
N LEU A 312 16.27 -9.11 -0.32
CA LEU A 312 14.84 -9.40 -0.10
C LEU A 312 14.02 -9.15 -1.36
N VAL A 313 14.30 -8.10 -2.12
CA VAL A 313 13.63 -7.81 -3.40
C VAL A 313 13.95 -8.87 -4.44
N HIS A 314 15.22 -9.26 -4.59
CA HIS A 314 15.61 -10.37 -5.48
C HIS A 314 14.80 -11.64 -5.15
N THR A 315 14.79 -12.06 -3.89
CA THR A 315 14.00 -13.21 -3.45
C THR A 315 12.50 -13.04 -3.73
N THR A 316 11.96 -11.85 -3.56
CA THR A 316 10.55 -11.53 -3.83
C THR A 316 10.22 -11.67 -5.31
N LEU A 317 11.09 -11.15 -6.19
CA LEU A 317 10.90 -11.20 -7.65
C LEU A 317 11.03 -12.64 -8.18
N ASP A 318 12.01 -13.40 -7.73
CA ASP A 318 12.17 -14.82 -8.08
C ASP A 318 10.95 -15.65 -7.67
N THR A 319 10.41 -15.36 -6.47
CA THR A 319 9.18 -16.01 -5.98
C THR A 319 7.98 -15.64 -6.85
N ALA A 320 7.83 -14.36 -7.22
CA ALA A 320 6.76 -13.89 -8.11
C ALA A 320 6.87 -14.51 -9.51
N ASP A 321 8.09 -14.66 -10.05
CA ASP A 321 8.34 -15.31 -11.34
C ASP A 321 7.98 -16.79 -11.30
N THR A 322 8.30 -17.48 -10.21
CA THR A 322 7.91 -18.87 -9.98
C THR A 322 6.40 -19.01 -9.96
N ILE A 323 5.69 -18.12 -9.26
CA ILE A 323 4.23 -18.10 -9.21
C ILE A 323 3.64 -17.81 -10.59
N ARG A 324 4.12 -16.80 -11.30
CA ARG A 324 3.66 -16.48 -12.67
C ARG A 324 3.78 -17.68 -13.61
N SER A 325 4.92 -18.35 -13.57
CA SER A 325 5.19 -19.53 -14.40
C SER A 325 4.29 -20.70 -14.02
N GLY A 326 4.11 -20.95 -12.73
CA GLY A 326 3.24 -22.01 -12.22
C GLY A 326 1.76 -21.78 -12.54
N VAL A 327 1.26 -20.55 -12.38
CA VAL A 327 -0.12 -20.19 -12.75
C VAL A 327 -0.38 -20.42 -14.23
N ARG A 328 0.54 -20.00 -15.11
CA ARG A 328 0.44 -20.19 -16.56
C ARG A 328 0.47 -21.68 -16.97
N ALA A 329 1.00 -22.56 -16.14
CA ALA A 329 1.01 -24.01 -16.39
C ALA A 329 -0.30 -24.69 -15.99
N ILE A 330 -1.20 -24.02 -15.25
CA ILE A 330 -2.50 -24.54 -14.87
C ILE A 330 -3.52 -24.17 -15.94
N ASP A 331 -4.12 -25.19 -16.59
CA ASP A 331 -5.10 -24.99 -17.66
C ASP A 331 -6.27 -24.11 -17.18
N GLY A 332 -6.55 -23.04 -17.94
CA GLY A 332 -7.62 -22.10 -17.68
C GLY A 332 -7.29 -20.94 -16.74
N LEU A 333 -6.09 -20.89 -16.15
CA LEU A 333 -5.62 -19.77 -15.36
C LEU A 333 -4.63 -18.89 -16.12
N ARG A 334 -4.69 -17.59 -15.88
CA ARG A 334 -3.73 -16.60 -16.40
C ARG A 334 -3.43 -15.51 -15.37
N ILE A 335 -2.38 -14.74 -15.63
CA ILE A 335 -2.11 -13.49 -14.91
C ILE A 335 -2.67 -12.32 -15.73
N LEU A 336 -3.38 -11.40 -15.10
CA LEU A 336 -3.87 -10.17 -15.74
C LEU A 336 -2.73 -9.19 -15.98
N GLY A 337 -2.74 -8.55 -17.14
CA GLY A 337 -1.70 -7.63 -17.56
C GLY A 337 -0.34 -8.29 -17.76
N ASN A 338 0.71 -7.48 -17.66
CA ASN A 338 2.08 -7.97 -17.72
C ASN A 338 2.90 -7.43 -16.53
N PRO A 339 2.51 -7.75 -15.28
CA PRO A 339 3.25 -7.30 -14.11
C PRO A 339 4.63 -7.95 -14.08
N VAL A 340 5.67 -7.14 -13.95
CA VAL A 340 7.07 -7.62 -13.90
C VAL A 340 7.62 -7.68 -12.48
N HIS A 341 6.82 -7.24 -11.48
CA HIS A 341 7.23 -7.15 -10.08
C HIS A 341 6.40 -8.10 -9.18
N HIS A 342 6.15 -7.70 -7.97
CA HIS A 342 5.66 -8.51 -6.86
C HIS A 342 4.13 -8.54 -6.67
N LEU A 343 3.38 -7.76 -7.44
CA LEU A 343 1.91 -7.78 -7.41
C LEU A 343 1.39 -8.60 -8.59
N LEU A 344 0.51 -9.53 -8.32
CA LEU A 344 -0.07 -10.43 -9.31
C LEU A 344 -1.58 -10.51 -9.13
N ALA A 345 -2.31 -10.61 -10.25
CA ALA A 345 -3.74 -10.90 -10.26
C ALA A 345 -3.99 -12.15 -11.10
N ILE A 346 -4.37 -13.25 -10.45
CA ILE A 346 -4.75 -14.51 -11.11
C ILE A 346 -6.19 -14.37 -11.61
N SER A 347 -6.43 -14.67 -12.88
CA SER A 347 -7.75 -14.68 -13.52
C SER A 347 -7.90 -15.91 -14.43
N THR A 348 -9.04 -16.03 -15.08
CA THR A 348 -9.30 -17.09 -16.06
C THR A 348 -9.05 -16.61 -17.48
N GLU A 349 -8.78 -17.56 -18.39
CA GLU A 349 -8.70 -17.26 -19.82
C GLU A 349 -10.08 -16.80 -20.33
N PRO A 350 -10.13 -15.75 -21.21
CA PRO A 350 -11.40 -15.17 -21.70
C PRO A 350 -12.24 -16.15 -22.53
N GLU A 351 -11.58 -17.09 -23.22
CA GLU A 351 -12.17 -17.95 -24.26
C GLU A 351 -12.69 -19.29 -23.71
N MET A 352 -12.85 -19.46 -22.39
CA MET A 352 -13.41 -20.68 -21.83
C MET A 352 -14.92 -20.74 -22.01
N GLU A 353 -15.37 -21.02 -23.25
CA GLU A 353 -16.79 -21.12 -23.58
C GLU A 353 -17.45 -22.41 -23.05
N GLU A 354 -16.68 -23.48 -22.86
CA GLU A 354 -17.21 -24.73 -22.32
C GLU A 354 -17.44 -24.63 -20.81
N GLU A 355 -18.70 -24.71 -20.40
CA GLU A 355 -19.12 -24.66 -19.00
C GLU A 355 -18.39 -25.70 -18.12
N ALA A 356 -18.11 -26.88 -18.68
CA ALA A 356 -17.36 -27.95 -18.01
C ALA A 356 -15.89 -27.61 -17.70
N ARG A 357 -15.31 -26.59 -18.34
CA ARG A 357 -13.92 -26.13 -18.13
C ARG A 357 -13.83 -24.88 -17.28
N ARG A 358 -14.97 -24.26 -17.00
CA ARG A 358 -15.05 -22.97 -16.32
C ARG A 358 -14.55 -23.07 -14.88
N ILE A 359 -13.67 -22.15 -14.48
CA ILE A 359 -13.21 -21.96 -13.11
C ILE A 359 -13.83 -20.69 -12.58
N ASP A 360 -14.63 -20.78 -11.52
CA ASP A 360 -15.05 -19.61 -10.76
C ASP A 360 -13.94 -19.20 -9.78
N LEU A 361 -13.43 -17.99 -9.94
CA LEU A 361 -12.27 -17.51 -9.17
C LEU A 361 -12.58 -17.26 -7.71
N PHE A 362 -13.83 -16.97 -7.37
CA PHE A 362 -14.20 -16.78 -5.97
C PHE A 362 -14.34 -18.14 -5.27
N ALA A 363 -14.89 -19.14 -5.96
CA ALA A 363 -14.87 -20.53 -5.48
C ALA A 363 -13.43 -21.08 -5.35
N LEU A 364 -12.54 -20.74 -6.30
CA LEU A 364 -11.12 -21.07 -6.20
C LEU A 364 -10.48 -20.41 -4.97
N GLY A 365 -10.78 -19.14 -4.72
CA GLY A 365 -10.32 -18.42 -3.53
C GLY A 365 -10.82 -19.06 -2.22
N GLU A 366 -12.06 -19.57 -2.17
CA GLU A 366 -12.60 -20.31 -1.03
C GLU A 366 -11.89 -21.65 -0.83
N ALA A 367 -11.71 -22.41 -1.91
CA ALA A 367 -10.98 -23.68 -1.85
C ALA A 367 -9.52 -23.52 -1.43
N MET A 368 -8.89 -22.38 -1.75
CA MET A 368 -7.55 -22.02 -1.26
C MET A 368 -7.58 -21.60 0.22
N ALA A 369 -8.61 -20.87 0.65
CA ALA A 369 -8.77 -20.50 2.06
C ALA A 369 -8.97 -21.74 2.96
N ASP A 370 -9.72 -22.74 2.52
CA ASP A 370 -9.89 -24.02 3.21
C ASP A 370 -8.57 -24.79 3.38
N ARG A 371 -7.59 -24.54 2.48
CA ARG A 371 -6.22 -25.05 2.56
C ARG A 371 -5.28 -24.18 3.38
N GLY A 372 -5.80 -23.08 3.97
CA GLY A 372 -5.08 -22.16 4.83
C GLY A 372 -4.29 -21.07 4.08
N TRP A 373 -4.64 -20.79 2.82
CA TRP A 373 -4.07 -19.68 2.05
C TRP A 373 -4.94 -18.43 2.17
N HIS A 374 -4.32 -17.27 2.31
CA HIS A 374 -5.02 -15.99 2.27
C HIS A 374 -4.69 -15.25 0.98
N LEU A 375 -5.72 -15.06 0.15
CA LEU A 375 -5.71 -14.33 -1.13
C LEU A 375 -6.87 -13.34 -1.14
N ASP A 376 -6.64 -12.12 -1.59
CA ASP A 376 -7.73 -11.15 -1.76
C ASP A 376 -8.52 -11.48 -3.04
N ARG A 377 -9.84 -11.57 -2.91
CA ARG A 377 -10.77 -11.75 -4.03
C ARG A 377 -11.22 -10.39 -4.52
N GLN A 378 -10.90 -10.02 -5.74
CA GLN A 378 -11.19 -8.70 -6.31
C GLN A 378 -11.96 -8.79 -7.63
N GLY A 379 -12.56 -7.69 -8.04
CA GLY A 379 -13.29 -7.55 -9.31
C GLY A 379 -14.00 -6.21 -9.46
N PRO A 380 -14.47 -5.84 -10.65
CA PRO A 380 -14.32 -6.53 -11.95
C PRO A 380 -12.95 -6.34 -12.60
N PRO A 381 -12.47 -7.28 -13.42
CA PRO A 381 -12.96 -8.65 -13.55
C PRO A 381 -12.65 -9.49 -12.31
N PRO A 382 -13.36 -10.62 -12.08
CA PRO A 382 -13.01 -11.51 -10.99
C PRO A 382 -11.56 -11.96 -11.08
N SER A 383 -10.83 -11.82 -9.96
CA SER A 383 -9.44 -12.22 -9.87
C SER A 383 -9.03 -12.48 -8.42
N LEU A 384 -7.95 -13.24 -8.23
CA LEU A 384 -7.29 -13.44 -6.94
C LEU A 384 -6.02 -12.61 -6.91
N HIS A 385 -5.98 -11.63 -6.01
CA HIS A 385 -4.82 -10.77 -5.86
C HIS A 385 -3.77 -11.35 -4.94
N MET A 386 -2.53 -11.14 -5.30
CA MET A 386 -1.36 -11.54 -4.53
C MET A 386 -0.36 -10.39 -4.43
N THR A 387 0.02 -10.04 -3.22
CA THR A 387 1.24 -9.27 -2.95
C THR A 387 2.31 -10.24 -2.47
N VAL A 388 3.25 -10.55 -3.35
CA VAL A 388 4.37 -11.45 -3.04
C VAL A 388 5.42 -10.71 -2.22
N SER A 389 5.97 -11.37 -1.20
CA SER A 389 7.09 -10.90 -0.39
C SER A 389 8.13 -12.00 -0.22
N ALA A 390 9.31 -11.68 0.27
CA ALA A 390 10.38 -12.65 0.51
C ALA A 390 9.92 -13.81 1.43
N GLY A 391 9.00 -13.53 2.37
CA GLY A 391 8.45 -14.54 3.27
C GLY A 391 7.64 -15.65 2.60
N ASN A 392 7.12 -15.41 1.38
CA ASN A 392 6.33 -16.40 0.66
C ASN A 392 7.18 -17.51 -0.01
N THR A 393 8.48 -17.29 -0.21
CA THR A 393 9.40 -18.23 -0.89
C THR A 393 9.34 -19.63 -0.27
N LYS A 394 9.22 -19.71 1.06
CA LYS A 394 9.19 -20.98 1.79
C LYS A 394 7.97 -21.85 1.52
N ALA A 395 6.90 -21.30 0.96
CA ALA A 395 5.64 -21.99 0.73
C ALA A 395 5.21 -22.01 -0.75
N VAL A 396 6.02 -21.45 -1.67
CA VAL A 396 5.63 -21.26 -3.09
C VAL A 396 5.30 -22.57 -3.82
N ASN A 397 6.07 -23.63 -3.61
CA ASN A 397 5.83 -24.92 -4.26
C ASN A 397 4.53 -25.58 -3.77
N GLU A 398 4.27 -25.51 -2.46
CA GLU A 398 3.03 -25.98 -1.86
C GLU A 398 1.82 -25.17 -2.35
N PHE A 399 1.99 -23.85 -2.45
CA PHE A 399 0.96 -22.97 -3.03
C PHE A 399 0.56 -23.38 -4.45
N LEU A 400 1.53 -23.64 -5.32
CA LEU A 400 1.25 -24.02 -6.71
C LEU A 400 0.61 -25.41 -6.81
N ALA A 401 0.99 -26.34 -5.96
CA ALA A 401 0.35 -27.67 -5.90
C ALA A 401 -1.10 -27.55 -5.44
N ASP A 402 -1.35 -26.84 -4.32
CA ASP A 402 -2.69 -26.59 -3.79
C ASP A 402 -3.57 -25.81 -4.78
N LEU A 403 -3.00 -24.81 -5.49
CA LEU A 403 -3.72 -24.05 -6.51
C LEU A 403 -4.16 -24.92 -7.68
N SER A 404 -3.29 -25.81 -8.14
CA SER A 404 -3.63 -26.75 -9.22
C SER A 404 -4.74 -27.72 -8.81
N GLU A 405 -4.65 -28.30 -7.61
CA GLU A 405 -5.69 -29.20 -7.08
C GLU A 405 -7.02 -28.47 -6.85
N ALA A 406 -6.98 -27.26 -6.27
CA ALA A 406 -8.16 -26.44 -6.04
C ALA A 406 -8.84 -26.04 -7.38
N ALA A 407 -8.06 -25.70 -8.41
CA ALA A 407 -8.58 -25.37 -9.73
C ALA A 407 -9.34 -26.55 -10.34
N GLU A 408 -8.79 -27.78 -10.26
CA GLU A 408 -9.50 -28.97 -10.71
C GLU A 408 -10.77 -29.28 -9.88
N GLN A 409 -10.72 -29.04 -8.56
CA GLN A 409 -11.86 -29.26 -7.66
C GLN A 409 -13.05 -28.36 -8.01
N VAL A 410 -12.81 -27.09 -8.38
CA VAL A 410 -13.88 -26.11 -8.66
C VAL A 410 -14.29 -26.07 -10.12
N ARG A 411 -13.61 -26.78 -11.00
CA ARG A 411 -13.87 -26.83 -12.42
C ARG A 411 -15.27 -27.36 -12.73
N GLY A 412 -16.04 -26.61 -13.51
CA GLY A 412 -17.32 -27.05 -14.06
C GLY A 412 -18.52 -27.02 -13.11
N GLY A 413 -18.51 -26.25 -12.00
CA GLY A 413 -19.76 -26.16 -11.26
C GLY A 413 -19.78 -25.53 -9.87
N ALA A 414 -18.65 -25.16 -9.30
CA ALA A 414 -18.66 -24.40 -8.04
C ALA A 414 -18.85 -22.90 -8.31
N THR A 415 -19.57 -22.21 -7.43
CA THR A 415 -19.70 -20.75 -7.41
C THR A 415 -19.30 -20.23 -6.03
N GLY A 416 -18.56 -19.11 -5.99
CA GLY A 416 -18.12 -18.47 -4.77
C GLY A 416 -18.56 -17.01 -4.68
N GLU A 417 -18.26 -16.36 -3.57
CA GLU A 417 -18.62 -14.96 -3.31
C GLU A 417 -17.39 -14.04 -3.26
N ALA A 418 -17.55 -12.82 -3.73
CA ALA A 418 -16.54 -11.76 -3.56
C ALA A 418 -16.35 -11.45 -2.08
N THR A 419 -15.11 -11.12 -1.68
CA THR A 419 -14.83 -10.62 -0.34
C THR A 419 -14.72 -9.09 -0.32
N GLN A 420 -14.81 -8.51 0.86
CA GLN A 420 -14.54 -7.09 1.05
C GLN A 420 -13.03 -6.87 1.25
N TYR A 421 -12.47 -5.84 0.61
CA TYR A 421 -11.07 -5.45 0.79
C TYR A 421 -10.75 -5.00 2.22
N ALA A 422 -11.70 -4.31 2.86
CA ALA A 422 -11.64 -3.92 4.26
C ALA A 422 -13.01 -4.10 4.91
N THR A 423 -13.04 -4.71 6.08
CA THR A 423 -14.28 -4.97 6.83
C THR A 423 -14.47 -3.98 7.97
N LEU A 424 -15.72 -3.65 8.26
CA LEU A 424 -16.09 -2.82 9.40
C LEU A 424 -16.41 -3.65 10.64
N GLU A 425 -16.88 -4.89 10.46
CA GLU A 425 -17.30 -5.80 11.55
C GLU A 425 -17.00 -7.27 11.18
#